data_8efb9adc3e3b8ecdc20ba67eb4a62045
#
_entry.id   8efb9adc3e3b8ecdc20ba67eb4a62045
#
_cell.length_a   1.000
_cell.length_b   1.000
_cell.length_c   1.000
_cell.angle_alpha   90.00
_cell.angle_beta   90.00
_cell.angle_gamma   90.00
#
_symmetry.space_group_name_H-M   'P 1'
#
loop_
_entity.id
_entity.type
_entity.pdbx_description
1 polymer ?
#
loop_
_entity_poly.entity_id
_entity_poly.type
_entity_poly.pdbx_seq_one_letter_code
_entity_poly.pdbx_strand_id
1 'polypeptide(L)'
;MSLREKVTEAMLTNSPIPNSKVDAKRKFYYARYEDNLFCPLGEQAFKAYDNGSGAETRPTEKIVKGQKVISPAKMASIASSSAMTFNLLGNEPATILTDDILPRGTYDVHYEKQMYTVKKGSTPANLD
;
A
#
# COMPACT_ATOMS: atom_id res chain seq x y z
N MET A 1 -4.40 2.10 26.08
CA MET A 1 -4.21 1.68 24.68
C MET A 1 -4.68 2.80 23.77
N SER A 2 -3.83 3.26 22.87
CA SER A 2 -4.15 4.29 21.88
C SER A 2 -5.17 3.78 20.86
N LEU A 3 -5.84 4.70 20.14
CA LEU A 3 -6.74 4.32 19.05
C LEU A 3 -6.00 3.51 17.98
N ARG A 4 -4.77 3.93 17.63
CA ARG A 4 -3.94 3.21 16.68
C ARG A 4 -3.66 1.76 17.10
N GLU A 5 -3.37 1.56 18.38
CA GLU A 5 -3.14 0.21 18.92
C GLU A 5 -4.40 -0.65 18.85
N LYS A 6 -5.54 -0.09 19.23
CA LYS A 6 -6.84 -0.79 19.14
C LYS A 6 -7.18 -1.19 17.72
N VAL A 7 -7.01 -0.27 16.76
CA VAL A 7 -7.28 -0.54 15.34
C VAL A 7 -6.32 -1.60 14.81
N THR A 8 -5.03 -1.49 15.12
CA THR A 8 -4.01 -2.46 14.70
C THR A 8 -4.32 -3.85 15.24
N GLU A 9 -4.68 -3.94 16.51
CA GLU A 9 -5.05 -5.22 17.15
C GLU A 9 -6.28 -5.84 16.49
N ALA A 10 -7.30 -5.04 16.21
CA ALA A 10 -8.48 -5.51 15.50
C ALA A 10 -8.17 -5.98 14.07
N MET A 11 -7.31 -5.27 13.36
CA MET A 11 -6.86 -5.67 12.02
C MET A 11 -6.10 -7.00 12.07
N LEU A 12 -5.17 -7.16 13.01
CA LEU A 12 -4.40 -8.40 13.17
C LEU A 12 -5.29 -9.59 13.55
N THR A 13 -6.26 -9.36 14.43
CA THR A 13 -7.20 -10.41 14.85
C THR A 13 -8.03 -10.96 13.68
N ASN A 14 -8.40 -10.08 12.74
CA ASN A 14 -9.23 -10.43 11.59
C ASN A 14 -8.43 -10.70 10.32
N SER A 15 -7.12 -10.59 10.35
CA SER A 15 -6.27 -10.82 9.19
C SER A 15 -6.09 -12.31 8.90
N PRO A 16 -6.15 -12.72 7.63
CA PRO A 16 -5.75 -14.07 7.22
C PRO A 16 -4.23 -14.28 7.29
N ILE A 17 -3.46 -13.20 7.48
CA ILE A 17 -2.00 -13.26 7.55
C ILE A 17 -1.57 -13.61 8.97
N PRO A 18 -0.68 -14.61 9.16
CA PRO A 18 -0.22 -14.98 10.50
C PRO A 18 0.46 -13.82 11.24
N ASN A 19 0.11 -13.64 12.52
CA ASN A 19 0.72 -12.59 13.36
C ASN A 19 2.23 -12.81 13.56
N SER A 20 2.74 -14.03 13.37
CA SER A 20 4.17 -14.34 13.41
C SER A 20 4.99 -13.58 12.37
N LYS A 21 4.35 -13.06 11.31
CA LYS A 21 5.00 -12.25 10.29
C LYS A 21 5.10 -10.77 10.65
N VAL A 22 4.53 -10.35 11.77
CA VAL A 22 4.67 -8.98 12.28
C VAL A 22 6.10 -8.77 12.79
N ASP A 23 6.69 -7.60 12.47
CA ASP A 23 8.03 -7.26 12.93
C ASP A 23 8.09 -7.21 14.46
N ALA A 24 9.03 -7.95 15.05
CA ALA A 24 9.17 -8.04 16.50
C ALA A 24 9.50 -6.69 17.17
N LYS A 25 10.16 -5.78 16.44
CA LYS A 25 10.55 -4.45 16.93
C LYS A 25 9.56 -3.35 16.55
N ARG A 26 8.75 -3.58 15.54
CA ARG A 26 7.84 -2.59 14.95
C ARG A 26 6.44 -3.18 14.83
N LYS A 27 5.73 -3.22 15.93
CA LYS A 27 4.40 -3.87 16.05
C LYS A 27 3.32 -3.38 15.08
N PHE A 28 3.55 -2.26 14.37
CA PHE A 28 2.62 -1.74 13.36
C PHE A 28 3.01 -2.14 11.93
N TYR A 29 4.04 -2.96 11.77
CA TYR A 29 4.58 -3.37 10.49
C TYR A 29 4.75 -4.87 10.40
N TYR A 30 4.53 -5.43 9.24
CA TYR A 30 5.05 -6.75 8.92
C TYR A 30 6.56 -6.68 8.68
N ALA A 31 7.26 -7.79 8.83
CA ALA A 31 8.71 -7.85 8.62
C ALA A 31 9.08 -7.48 7.17
N ARG A 32 8.21 -7.84 6.22
CA ARG A 32 8.37 -7.54 4.79
C ARG A 32 7.04 -7.03 4.23
N TYR A 33 7.09 -6.13 3.23
CA TYR A 33 5.84 -5.64 2.63
C TYR A 33 5.04 -6.77 1.95
N GLU A 34 5.73 -7.77 1.40
CA GLU A 34 5.08 -8.93 0.76
C GLU A 34 4.23 -9.73 1.74
N ASP A 35 4.57 -9.70 3.02
CA ASP A 35 3.79 -10.38 4.07
C ASP A 35 2.43 -9.70 4.31
N ASN A 36 2.27 -8.44 3.90
CA ASN A 36 1.02 -7.68 4.00
C ASN A 36 0.12 -7.85 2.76
N LEU A 37 0.54 -8.62 1.79
CA LEU A 37 -0.19 -8.83 0.54
C LEU A 37 -0.74 -10.25 0.46
N PHE A 38 -1.96 -10.39 -0.06
CA PHE A 38 -2.59 -11.71 -0.25
C PHE A 38 -2.00 -12.47 -1.44
N CYS A 39 -1.44 -11.75 -2.40
CA CYS A 39 -0.68 -12.32 -3.50
C CYS A 39 0.49 -11.39 -3.86
N PRO A 40 1.54 -11.89 -4.54
CA PRO A 40 2.65 -11.04 -4.97
C PRO A 40 2.20 -9.95 -5.93
N LEU A 41 2.88 -8.81 -5.90
CA LEU A 41 2.70 -7.76 -6.91
C LEU A 41 3.10 -8.30 -8.28
N GLY A 42 2.22 -8.16 -9.27
CA GLY A 42 2.57 -8.37 -10.66
C GLY A 42 3.54 -7.30 -11.16
N GLU A 43 4.10 -7.49 -12.34
CA GLU A 43 5.11 -6.58 -12.89
C GLU A 43 4.61 -5.13 -13.00
N GLN A 44 3.39 -4.92 -13.50
CA GLN A 44 2.82 -3.59 -13.65
C GLN A 44 2.57 -2.92 -12.31
N ALA A 45 1.98 -3.63 -11.35
CA ALA A 45 1.72 -3.11 -10.01
C ALA A 45 3.04 -2.80 -9.29
N PHE A 46 4.03 -3.68 -9.38
CA PHE A 46 5.35 -3.43 -8.79
C PHE A 46 6.00 -2.17 -9.36
N LYS A 47 6.03 -2.02 -10.68
CA LYS A 47 6.57 -0.81 -11.31
C LYS A 47 5.84 0.46 -10.87
N ALA A 48 4.52 0.40 -10.78
CA ALA A 48 3.72 1.53 -10.34
C ALA A 48 4.07 1.97 -8.92
N TYR A 49 4.13 1.03 -7.98
CA TYR A 49 4.47 1.34 -6.59
C TYR A 49 5.94 1.66 -6.37
N ASP A 50 6.85 1.02 -7.10
CA ASP A 50 8.28 1.26 -6.97
C ASP A 50 8.71 2.63 -7.54
N ASN A 51 8.04 3.09 -8.59
CA ASN A 51 8.28 4.39 -9.23
C ASN A 51 7.33 5.50 -8.76
N GLY A 52 6.41 5.20 -7.84
CA GLY A 52 5.44 6.16 -7.32
C GLY A 52 6.05 7.19 -6.37
N SER A 53 5.20 8.02 -5.79
CA SER A 53 5.56 9.16 -4.95
C SER A 53 6.20 8.80 -3.60
N GLY A 54 6.34 7.55 -3.29
CA GLY A 54 6.88 7.14 -2.01
C GLY A 54 7.58 5.79 -2.05
N ALA A 55 8.21 5.45 -0.94
CA ALA A 55 8.90 4.18 -0.76
C ALA A 55 7.91 3.07 -0.37
N GLU A 56 7.00 2.73 -1.27
CA GLU A 56 5.97 1.71 -1.00
C GLU A 56 6.58 0.32 -0.82
N THR A 57 7.55 -0.02 -1.67
CA THR A 57 8.16 -1.34 -1.72
C THR A 57 9.56 -1.40 -1.12
N ARG A 58 10.14 -0.25 -0.76
CA ARG A 58 11.51 -0.16 -0.28
C ARG A 58 11.60 0.58 1.06
N PRO A 59 12.50 0.15 1.96
CA PRO A 59 12.85 0.96 3.14
C PRO A 59 13.47 2.29 2.71
N THR A 60 13.27 3.31 3.53
CA THR A 60 13.90 4.62 3.35
C THR A 60 14.80 4.95 4.52
N GLU A 61 15.89 5.64 4.23
CA GLU A 61 16.81 6.14 5.25
C GLU A 61 16.60 7.64 5.45
N LYS A 62 16.55 8.06 6.70
CA LYS A 62 16.48 9.47 7.09
C LYS A 62 17.49 9.75 8.18
N ILE A 63 18.02 10.97 8.20
CA ILE A 63 18.85 11.45 9.30
C ILE A 63 17.95 12.28 10.21
N VAL A 64 17.79 11.83 11.45
CA VAL A 64 17.00 12.51 12.48
C VAL A 64 17.92 12.79 13.66
N LYS A 65 18.10 14.05 14.02
CA LYS A 65 18.99 14.48 15.12
C LYS A 65 20.41 13.91 14.99
N GLY A 66 20.97 13.89 13.77
CA GLY A 66 22.29 13.36 13.49
C GLY A 66 22.42 11.84 13.46
N GLN A 67 21.34 11.12 13.68
CA GLN A 67 21.31 9.66 13.65
C GLN A 67 20.59 9.13 12.41
N LYS A 68 21.12 8.05 11.84
CA LYS A 68 20.52 7.35 10.73
C LYS A 68 19.34 6.52 11.20
N VAL A 69 18.15 6.81 10.67
CA VAL A 69 16.92 6.07 10.96
C VAL A 69 16.42 5.41 9.66
N ILE A 70 16.16 4.11 9.74
CA ILE A 70 15.58 3.34 8.62
C ILE A 70 14.10 3.16 8.88
N SER A 71 13.28 3.68 7.96
CA SER A 71 11.84 3.45 7.96
C SER A 71 11.52 2.27 7.03
N PRO A 72 10.68 1.32 7.46
CA PRO A 72 10.30 0.19 6.59
C PRO A 72 9.49 0.67 5.37
N ALA A 73 9.38 -0.19 4.38
CA ALA A 73 8.53 0.06 3.21
C ALA A 73 7.10 0.40 3.66
N LYS A 74 6.48 1.38 3.02
CA LYS A 74 5.13 1.84 3.42
C LYS A 74 4.08 0.73 3.33
N MET A 75 4.15 -0.11 2.31
CA MET A 75 3.24 -1.25 2.17
C MET A 75 3.40 -2.32 3.25
N ALA A 76 4.50 -2.30 4.00
CA ALA A 76 4.67 -3.19 5.15
C ALA A 76 3.85 -2.76 6.38
N SER A 77 3.37 -1.51 6.40
CA SER A 77 2.49 -1.04 7.47
C SER A 77 1.16 -1.80 7.46
N ILE A 78 0.73 -2.26 8.62
CA ILE A 78 -0.59 -2.92 8.79
C ILE A 78 -1.72 -2.00 8.32
N ALA A 79 -1.56 -0.69 8.46
CA ALA A 79 -2.53 0.32 8.05
C ALA A 79 -2.25 0.91 6.66
N SER A 80 -1.46 0.24 5.81
CA SER A 80 -1.16 0.73 4.47
C SER A 80 -2.40 0.74 3.58
N SER A 81 -2.79 1.91 3.09
CA SER A 81 -3.88 2.05 2.11
C SER A 81 -3.51 1.41 0.77
N SER A 82 -2.25 1.52 0.36
CA SER A 82 -1.76 0.90 -0.87
C SER A 82 -1.86 -0.62 -0.82
N ALA A 83 -1.45 -1.23 0.30
CA ALA A 83 -1.58 -2.68 0.49
C ALA A 83 -3.05 -3.12 0.51
N MET A 84 -3.92 -2.37 1.19
CA MET A 84 -5.36 -2.64 1.23
C MET A 84 -5.98 -2.58 -0.17
N THR A 85 -5.65 -1.55 -0.94
CA THR A 85 -6.16 -1.38 -2.31
C THR A 85 -5.70 -2.52 -3.21
N PHE A 86 -4.43 -2.89 -3.15
CA PHE A 86 -3.91 -4.02 -3.92
C PHE A 86 -4.54 -5.36 -3.49
N ASN A 87 -4.71 -5.59 -2.20
CA ASN A 87 -5.35 -6.80 -1.69
C ASN A 87 -6.82 -6.92 -2.16
N LEU A 88 -7.49 -5.79 -2.34
CA LEU A 88 -8.86 -5.76 -2.85
C LEU A 88 -8.94 -5.99 -4.36
N LEU A 89 -8.06 -5.36 -5.13
CA LEU A 89 -8.15 -5.32 -6.61
C LEU A 89 -7.23 -6.32 -7.30
N GLY A 90 -6.06 -6.64 -6.72
CA GLY A 90 -5.13 -7.62 -7.27
C GLY A 90 -4.43 -7.18 -8.56
N ASN A 91 -3.97 -8.17 -9.34
CA ASN A 91 -3.24 -7.96 -10.59
C ASN A 91 -4.12 -8.01 -11.84
N GLU A 92 -5.36 -8.46 -11.72
CA GLU A 92 -6.27 -8.69 -12.83
C GLU A 92 -7.24 -7.51 -13.01
N PRO A 93 -7.85 -7.36 -14.19
CA PRO A 93 -8.94 -6.39 -14.36
C PRO A 93 -10.06 -6.62 -13.36
N ALA A 94 -10.64 -5.54 -12.85
CA ALA A 94 -11.74 -5.60 -11.90
C ALA A 94 -13.08 -5.66 -12.63
N THR A 95 -13.97 -6.56 -12.19
CA THR A 95 -15.31 -6.68 -12.75
C THR A 95 -16.33 -6.10 -11.78
N ILE A 96 -17.09 -5.11 -12.24
CA ILE A 96 -18.17 -4.48 -11.49
C ILE A 96 -19.50 -5.14 -11.89
N LEU A 97 -20.20 -5.68 -10.90
CA LEU A 97 -21.42 -6.47 -11.11
C LEU A 97 -22.71 -5.67 -10.96
N THR A 98 -22.65 -4.48 -10.36
CA THR A 98 -23.83 -3.63 -10.13
C THR A 98 -23.54 -2.19 -10.55
N ASP A 99 -24.60 -1.42 -10.85
CA ASP A 99 -24.48 -0.01 -11.29
C ASP A 99 -24.55 1.00 -10.12
N ASP A 100 -24.33 0.55 -8.87
CA ASP A 100 -24.56 1.39 -7.69
C ASP A 100 -23.58 2.56 -7.57
N ILE A 101 -22.30 2.35 -7.90
CA ILE A 101 -21.24 3.37 -7.82
C ILE A 101 -20.64 3.62 -9.20
N LEU A 102 -20.28 2.56 -9.92
CA LEU A 102 -19.73 2.60 -11.26
C LEU A 102 -20.59 1.76 -12.19
N PRO A 103 -20.66 2.09 -13.50
CA PRO A 103 -21.32 1.23 -14.48
C PRO A 103 -20.77 -0.20 -14.44
N ARG A 104 -21.63 -1.18 -14.63
CA ARG A 104 -21.20 -2.58 -14.76
C ARG A 104 -20.21 -2.74 -15.90
N GLY A 105 -19.23 -3.60 -15.73
CA GLY A 105 -18.23 -3.90 -16.73
C GLY A 105 -16.91 -4.34 -16.15
N THR A 106 -15.95 -4.55 -17.03
CA THR A 106 -14.58 -4.90 -16.67
C THR A 106 -13.70 -3.67 -16.87
N TYR A 107 -12.90 -3.37 -15.83
CA TYR A 107 -12.04 -2.19 -15.77
C TYR A 107 -10.59 -2.62 -15.60
N ASP A 108 -9.69 -1.99 -16.35
CA ASP A 108 -8.26 -2.10 -16.10
C ASP A 108 -7.91 -1.34 -14.83
N VAL A 109 -7.07 -1.96 -14.00
CA VAL A 109 -6.63 -1.39 -12.73
C VAL A 109 -5.21 -0.85 -12.88
N HIS A 110 -5.01 0.41 -12.57
CA HIS A 110 -3.70 1.07 -12.56
C HIS A 110 -3.44 1.68 -11.19
N TYR A 111 -2.33 1.27 -10.57
CA TYR A 111 -1.92 1.78 -9.27
C TYR A 111 -1.01 2.99 -9.41
N GLU A 112 -1.09 3.92 -8.44
CA GLU A 112 -0.20 5.10 -8.37
C GLU A 112 -0.06 5.85 -9.70
N LYS A 113 -1.15 5.92 -10.47
CA LYS A 113 -1.11 6.59 -11.76
C LYS A 113 -0.92 8.09 -11.57
N GLN A 114 0.14 8.62 -12.19
CA GLN A 114 0.39 10.05 -12.20
C GLN A 114 -0.44 10.73 -13.27
N MET A 115 -1.10 11.82 -12.90
CA MET A 115 -1.83 12.68 -13.82
C MET A 115 -1.23 14.08 -13.81
N TYR A 116 -0.90 14.58 -14.98
CA TYR A 116 -0.39 15.91 -15.13
C TYR A 116 -1.54 16.92 -15.19
N THR A 117 -1.39 18.02 -14.44
CA THR A 117 -2.34 19.11 -14.53
C THR A 117 -2.18 19.85 -15.86
N VAL A 118 -3.21 20.58 -16.28
CA VAL A 118 -3.19 21.37 -17.52
C VAL A 118 -2.11 22.45 -17.48
N LYS A 119 -1.73 22.92 -16.28
CA LYS A 119 -0.72 23.95 -16.10
C LYS A 119 0.68 23.38 -16.32
N LYS A 120 1.40 23.92 -17.32
CA LYS A 120 2.78 23.56 -17.63
C LYS A 120 3.69 23.79 -16.41
N GLY A 121 4.52 22.80 -16.09
CA GLY A 121 5.47 22.87 -14.97
C GLY A 121 4.86 22.49 -13.61
N SER A 122 3.61 22.07 -13.54
CA SER A 122 3.00 21.59 -12.31
C SER A 122 3.48 20.19 -11.96
N THR A 123 3.54 19.89 -10.65
CA THR A 123 3.80 18.54 -10.16
C THR A 123 2.62 17.63 -10.52
N PRO A 124 2.87 16.40 -11.04
CA PRO A 124 1.79 15.47 -11.32
C PRO A 124 1.01 15.11 -10.06
N ALA A 125 -0.29 14.98 -10.17
CA ALA A 125 -1.12 14.40 -9.12
C ALA A 125 -1.05 12.87 -9.18
N ASN A 126 -0.97 12.22 -8.01
CA ASN A 126 -1.06 10.77 -7.92
C ASN A 126 -2.50 10.37 -7.63
N LEU A 127 -2.96 9.31 -8.29
CA LEU A 127 -4.23 8.67 -8.01
C LEU A 127 -3.98 7.31 -7.34
N ASP A 128 -4.60 7.13 -6.20
CA ASP A 128 -4.54 5.86 -5.46
C ASP A 128 -5.48 4.81 -6.04
#